data_1c91a0f2ab05e425f7244efe36a8f845
#
_entry.id   1c91a0f2ab05e425f7244efe36a8f845
#
_cell.length_a   1.000
_cell.length_b   1.000
_cell.length_c   1.000
_cell.angle_alpha   90.00
_cell.angle_beta   90.00
_cell.angle_gamma   90.00
#
_symmetry.space_group_name_H-M   'P 1'
#
loop_
_entity.id
_entity.type
_entity.pdbx_description
1 polymer ?
#
loop_
_entity_poly.entity_id
_entity_poly.type
_entity_poly.pdbx_seq_one_letter_code
_entity_poly.pdbx_strand_id
1 'polypeptide(L)'
;MNNLQEKIKIIRAIEKRLTIQYSETDGEEDDWEDLKTTELDFDLYTYRVKPNSKPKSNPDARFKVGDKLVRIADEGKLNPLIVTIRDFASNGDYRWEEIKGQTNIEAIDANYLNITDVYWWHVIHYKKEDRYTLALTMMKLGEIKGWANETYEPMFSMGFRIPRGEENESRRED
;
A
#
# COMPACT_ATOMS: atom_id res chain seq x y z
N MET A 1 -31.06 -13.55 10.66
CA MET A 1 -30.25 -13.02 11.81
C MET A 1 -28.79 -13.03 11.39
N ASN A 2 -28.26 -11.88 10.98
CA ASN A 2 -26.83 -11.80 10.62
C ASN A 2 -25.99 -11.93 11.88
N ASN A 3 -25.27 -13.04 12.02
CA ASN A 3 -24.37 -13.30 13.12
C ASN A 3 -23.26 -12.20 13.12
N LEU A 4 -22.80 -11.76 14.29
CA LEU A 4 -21.72 -10.78 14.46
C LEU A 4 -20.49 -11.12 13.61
N GLN A 5 -20.18 -12.40 13.43
CA GLN A 5 -19.08 -12.88 12.60
C GLN A 5 -19.27 -12.52 11.11
N GLU A 6 -20.50 -12.56 10.60
CA GLU A 6 -20.79 -12.18 9.22
C GLU A 6 -20.68 -10.66 9.04
N LYS A 7 -21.18 -9.87 9.97
CA LYS A 7 -21.02 -8.42 9.97
C LYS A 7 -19.54 -8.03 9.94
N ILE A 8 -18.70 -8.65 10.77
CA ILE A 8 -17.25 -8.45 10.80
C ILE A 8 -16.61 -8.85 9.46
N LYS A 9 -17.05 -9.97 8.84
CA LYS A 9 -16.56 -10.41 7.53
C LYS A 9 -16.84 -9.38 6.44
N ILE A 10 -18.03 -8.78 6.42
CA ILE A 10 -18.41 -7.74 5.46
C ILE A 10 -17.57 -6.48 5.68
N ILE A 11 -17.43 -6.01 6.93
CA ILE A 11 -16.59 -4.84 7.26
C ILE A 11 -15.13 -5.06 6.80
N ARG A 12 -14.55 -6.22 7.08
CA ARG A 12 -13.20 -6.58 6.61
C ARG A 12 -13.09 -6.68 5.09
N ALA A 13 -14.16 -7.08 4.42
CA ALA A 13 -14.19 -7.12 2.96
C ALA A 13 -14.24 -5.70 2.35
N ILE A 14 -14.93 -4.77 3.01
CA ILE A 14 -14.92 -3.34 2.64
C ILE A 14 -13.53 -2.76 2.84
N GLU A 15 -12.86 -3.04 3.96
CA GLU A 15 -11.47 -2.64 4.20
C GLU A 15 -10.52 -3.15 3.11
N LYS A 16 -10.72 -4.40 2.66
CA LYS A 16 -10.00 -5.02 1.53
C LYS A 16 -10.51 -4.61 0.15
N ARG A 17 -11.56 -3.76 0.09
CA ARG A 17 -12.17 -3.20 -1.13
C ARG A 17 -12.69 -4.23 -2.12
N LEU A 18 -13.17 -5.30 -1.59
CA LEU A 18 -13.96 -6.25 -2.35
C LEU A 18 -15.33 -5.62 -2.66
N THR A 19 -15.90 -5.94 -3.80
CA THR A 19 -17.26 -5.51 -4.11
C THR A 19 -18.23 -6.21 -3.16
N ILE A 20 -19.04 -5.42 -2.45
CA ILE A 20 -20.09 -5.90 -1.57
C ILE A 20 -21.41 -5.80 -2.34
N GLN A 21 -22.22 -6.79 -2.19
CA GLN A 21 -23.61 -6.81 -2.68
C GLN A 21 -24.56 -6.80 -1.50
N TYR A 22 -25.72 -6.22 -1.69
CA TYR A 22 -26.82 -6.23 -0.71
C TYR A 22 -28.11 -6.71 -1.33
N SER A 23 -29.02 -7.22 -0.50
CA SER A 23 -30.37 -7.60 -0.86
C SER A 23 -31.33 -7.24 0.27
N GLU A 24 -32.55 -6.83 -0.06
CA GLU A 24 -33.63 -6.53 0.90
C GLU A 24 -34.28 -7.78 1.47
N THR A 25 -34.11 -8.90 0.83
CA THR A 25 -34.65 -10.20 1.24
C THR A 25 -33.55 -11.21 1.53
N ASP A 26 -33.87 -12.38 2.08
CA ASP A 26 -32.90 -13.47 2.33
C ASP A 26 -32.27 -14.07 1.05
N GLY A 27 -32.28 -13.24 -0.02
CA GLY A 27 -31.43 -13.30 -1.21
C GLY A 27 -31.58 -14.58 -2.04
N GLU A 28 -32.63 -14.65 -2.87
CA GLU A 28 -32.53 -15.47 -4.06
C GLU A 28 -31.39 -14.96 -4.96
N GLU A 29 -30.84 -15.80 -5.82
CA GLU A 29 -29.57 -15.54 -6.50
C GLU A 29 -29.60 -14.29 -7.39
N ASP A 30 -30.78 -13.85 -7.82
CA ASP A 30 -31.04 -12.75 -8.77
C ASP A 30 -31.27 -11.37 -8.08
N ASP A 31 -31.43 -11.31 -6.75
CA ASP A 31 -31.83 -10.09 -6.03
C ASP A 31 -30.65 -9.29 -5.45
N TRP A 32 -29.43 -9.59 -5.84
CA TRP A 32 -28.22 -8.95 -5.29
C TRP A 32 -27.76 -7.74 -6.10
N GLU A 33 -27.77 -6.56 -5.49
CA GLU A 33 -27.26 -5.32 -6.08
C GLU A 33 -25.88 -4.93 -5.54
N ASP A 34 -25.04 -4.34 -6.38
CA ASP A 34 -23.73 -3.84 -5.95
C ASP A 34 -23.88 -2.61 -5.06
N LEU A 35 -23.30 -2.65 -3.86
CA LEU A 35 -23.32 -1.56 -2.88
C LEU A 35 -22.55 -0.35 -3.41
N LYS A 36 -23.22 0.81 -3.49
CA LYS A 36 -22.66 2.08 -4.00
C LYS A 36 -22.27 3.06 -2.89
N THR A 37 -22.65 2.77 -1.66
CA THR A 37 -22.40 3.60 -0.47
C THR A 37 -21.50 2.87 0.53
N THR A 38 -20.95 3.58 1.51
CA THR A 38 -20.24 2.99 2.63
C THR A 38 -21.11 2.84 3.88
N GLU A 39 -22.36 3.30 3.80
CA GLU A 39 -23.32 3.13 4.89
C GLU A 39 -23.93 1.74 4.83
N LEU A 40 -23.85 1.01 5.93
CA LEU A 40 -24.39 -0.33 6.07
C LEU A 40 -25.52 -0.33 7.09
N ASP A 41 -26.69 -0.80 6.66
CA ASP A 41 -27.83 -1.06 7.55
C ASP A 41 -28.08 -2.58 7.60
N PHE A 42 -27.52 -3.24 8.60
CA PHE A 42 -27.66 -4.67 8.81
C PHE A 42 -29.03 -5.09 9.36
N ASP A 43 -29.90 -4.16 9.66
CA ASP A 43 -31.26 -4.45 10.15
C ASP A 43 -32.24 -4.52 8.97
N LEU A 44 -31.95 -3.77 7.90
CA LEU A 44 -32.76 -3.73 6.69
C LEU A 44 -32.24 -4.63 5.56
N TYR A 45 -30.91 -4.81 5.48
CA TYR A 45 -30.30 -5.49 4.34
C TYR A 45 -29.42 -6.66 4.75
N THR A 46 -29.41 -7.67 3.88
CA THR A 46 -28.41 -8.74 3.93
C THR A 46 -27.26 -8.40 2.99
N TYR A 47 -26.01 -8.68 3.42
CA TYR A 47 -24.81 -8.34 2.67
C TYR A 47 -23.98 -9.58 2.36
N ARG A 48 -23.37 -9.59 1.18
CA ARG A 48 -22.36 -10.60 0.81
C ARG A 48 -21.19 -9.97 0.08
N VAL A 49 -20.03 -10.63 0.12
CA VAL A 49 -18.93 -10.32 -0.80
C VAL A 49 -19.30 -10.86 -2.17
N LYS A 50 -19.29 -10.03 -3.21
CA LYS A 50 -19.57 -10.47 -4.58
C LYS A 50 -18.68 -11.66 -4.95
N PRO A 51 -19.22 -12.79 -5.40
CA PRO A 51 -18.42 -13.93 -5.85
C PRO A 51 -17.38 -13.46 -6.89
N ASN A 52 -16.14 -13.95 -6.77
CA ASN A 52 -15.02 -13.59 -7.66
C ASN A 52 -14.66 -12.10 -7.70
N SER A 53 -15.13 -11.28 -6.74
CA SER A 53 -14.68 -9.90 -6.65
C SER A 53 -13.18 -9.87 -6.36
N LYS A 54 -12.45 -9.24 -7.24
CA LYS A 54 -11.03 -8.90 -7.01
C LYS A 54 -10.96 -7.41 -6.74
N PRO A 55 -9.99 -6.92 -5.94
CA PRO A 55 -9.71 -5.49 -5.87
C PRO A 55 -9.57 -4.96 -7.29
N LYS A 56 -10.19 -3.81 -7.57
CA LYS A 56 -10.05 -3.19 -8.89
C LYS A 56 -8.57 -3.03 -9.19
N SER A 57 -8.10 -3.64 -10.24
CA SER A 57 -6.74 -3.51 -10.75
C SER A 57 -6.80 -2.83 -12.11
N ASN A 58 -5.82 -1.99 -12.39
CA ASN A 58 -5.60 -1.49 -13.74
C ASN A 58 -4.42 -2.30 -14.33
N PRO A 59 -4.62 -3.08 -15.40
CA PRO A 59 -3.55 -3.89 -15.98
C PRO A 59 -2.41 -3.05 -16.56
N ASP A 60 -2.68 -1.80 -16.94
CA ASP A 60 -1.70 -0.88 -17.52
C ASP A 60 -0.92 -0.10 -16.45
N ALA A 61 -1.32 -0.20 -15.18
CA ALA A 61 -0.68 0.51 -14.08
C ALA A 61 0.61 -0.18 -13.64
N ARG A 62 1.68 0.60 -13.49
CA ARG A 62 2.98 0.13 -12.96
C ARG A 62 2.86 -0.33 -11.49
N PHE A 63 2.03 0.35 -10.70
CA PHE A 63 1.87 0.08 -9.27
C PHE A 63 0.51 -0.56 -8.97
N LYS A 64 0.42 -1.22 -7.82
CA LYS A 64 -0.76 -1.98 -7.37
C LYS A 64 -1.41 -1.33 -6.17
N VAL A 65 -2.67 -1.66 -5.92
CA VAL A 65 -3.36 -1.30 -4.67
C VAL A 65 -2.57 -1.82 -3.46
N GLY A 66 -2.34 -0.96 -2.49
CA GLY A 66 -1.54 -1.23 -1.29
C GLY A 66 -0.05 -0.90 -1.44
N ASP A 67 0.45 -0.62 -2.65
CA ASP A 67 1.83 -0.17 -2.83
C ASP A 67 2.03 1.19 -2.16
N LYS A 68 3.15 1.32 -1.48
CA LYS A 68 3.61 2.58 -0.89
C LYS A 68 4.66 3.21 -1.79
N LEU A 69 4.47 4.46 -2.12
CA LEU A 69 5.29 5.18 -3.09
C LEU A 69 5.95 6.40 -2.47
N VAL A 70 7.13 6.75 -3.00
CA VAL A 70 7.82 8.02 -2.73
C VAL A 70 8.07 8.75 -4.03
N ARG A 71 8.00 10.08 -3.99
CA ARG A 71 8.25 10.91 -5.16
C ARG A 71 9.75 11.02 -5.44
N ILE A 72 10.17 10.78 -6.68
CA ILE A 72 11.58 10.85 -7.13
C ILE A 72 12.24 12.20 -6.74
N ALA A 73 11.52 13.31 -6.90
CA ALA A 73 12.00 14.64 -6.54
C ALA A 73 12.23 14.87 -5.03
N ASP A 74 11.87 13.92 -4.19
CA ASP A 74 12.11 13.97 -2.74
C ASP A 74 13.34 13.14 -2.30
N GLU A 75 14.14 12.65 -3.26
CA GLU A 75 15.38 11.95 -2.95
C GLU A 75 16.28 12.83 -2.07
N GLY A 76 16.77 12.25 -0.98
CA GLY A 76 17.66 12.91 -0.02
C GLY A 76 17.00 13.96 0.90
N LYS A 77 15.71 14.23 0.74
CA LYS A 77 14.98 15.11 1.67
C LYS A 77 14.61 14.35 2.94
N LEU A 78 14.63 15.07 4.06
CA LEU A 78 14.08 14.58 5.32
C LEU A 78 12.54 14.52 5.24
N ASN A 79 11.95 13.54 5.90
CA ASN A 79 10.51 13.34 5.95
C ASN A 79 9.83 13.34 4.55
N PRO A 80 10.30 12.54 3.59
CA PRO A 80 9.63 12.45 2.29
C PRO A 80 8.19 11.98 2.47
N LEU A 81 7.29 12.53 1.67
CA LEU A 81 5.90 12.09 1.68
C LEU A 81 5.81 10.67 1.11
N ILE A 82 5.36 9.73 1.93
CA ILE A 82 5.01 8.38 1.50
C ILE A 82 3.51 8.33 1.29
N VAL A 83 3.09 7.90 0.12
CA VAL A 83 1.67 7.75 -0.24
C VAL A 83 1.35 6.30 -0.55
N THR A 84 0.16 5.86 -0.18
CA THR A 84 -0.32 4.50 -0.42
C THR A 84 -1.40 4.52 -1.49
N ILE A 85 -1.28 3.64 -2.49
CA ILE A 85 -2.33 3.47 -3.49
C ILE A 85 -3.52 2.81 -2.85
N ARG A 86 -4.61 3.54 -2.81
CA ARG A 86 -5.86 3.09 -2.25
C ARG A 86 -6.65 2.21 -3.22
N ASP A 87 -6.97 2.72 -4.39
CA ASP A 87 -7.69 2.06 -5.47
C ASP A 87 -7.44 2.81 -6.80
N PHE A 88 -8.18 2.40 -7.83
CA PHE A 88 -8.20 3.10 -9.12
C PHE A 88 -9.55 3.77 -9.32
N ALA A 89 -9.55 4.99 -9.85
CA ALA A 89 -10.74 5.66 -10.32
C ALA A 89 -11.34 4.94 -11.55
N SER A 90 -12.55 5.32 -11.95
CA SER A 90 -13.22 4.75 -13.12
C SER A 90 -12.47 4.99 -14.44
N ASN A 91 -11.70 6.07 -14.52
CA ASN A 91 -10.83 6.41 -15.65
C ASN A 91 -9.44 5.77 -15.59
N GLY A 92 -9.15 4.94 -14.58
CA GLY A 92 -7.89 4.25 -14.40
C GLY A 92 -6.86 4.98 -13.55
N ASP A 93 -7.08 6.24 -13.17
CA ASP A 93 -6.16 7.02 -12.34
C ASP A 93 -6.00 6.45 -10.93
N TYR A 94 -4.83 6.69 -10.31
CA TYR A 94 -4.57 6.31 -8.93
C TYR A 94 -5.33 7.18 -7.94
N ARG A 95 -5.87 6.54 -6.88
CA ARG A 95 -6.38 7.19 -5.68
C ARG A 95 -5.53 6.82 -4.48
N TRP A 96 -5.38 7.76 -3.55
CA TRP A 96 -4.50 7.66 -2.38
C TRP A 96 -5.26 7.40 -1.09
N GLU A 97 -4.60 6.83 -0.10
CA GLU A 97 -5.15 6.72 1.26
C GLU A 97 -5.01 8.04 2.01
N GLU A 98 -3.86 8.70 1.89
CA GLU A 98 -3.50 9.89 2.67
C GLU A 98 -4.03 11.19 2.07
N ILE A 99 -4.31 11.20 0.77
CA ILE A 99 -4.66 12.42 0.04
C ILE A 99 -6.02 12.25 -0.65
N LYS A 100 -6.90 13.24 -0.49
CA LYS A 100 -8.17 13.26 -1.22
C LYS A 100 -7.91 13.60 -2.69
N GLY A 101 -8.50 12.82 -3.59
CA GLY A 101 -8.41 13.03 -5.02
C GLY A 101 -7.85 11.83 -5.77
N GLN A 102 -7.61 12.07 -7.04
CA GLN A 102 -7.00 11.10 -7.95
C GLN A 102 -5.86 11.78 -8.72
N THR A 103 -4.91 11.00 -9.18
CA THR A 103 -3.77 11.51 -9.95
C THR A 103 -3.57 10.63 -11.18
N ASN A 104 -3.31 11.28 -12.30
CA ASN A 104 -3.10 10.62 -13.58
C ASN A 104 -2.02 9.54 -13.48
N ILE A 105 -2.30 8.39 -14.08
CA ILE A 105 -1.45 7.20 -14.04
C ILE A 105 -0.06 7.47 -14.59
N GLU A 106 0.05 8.14 -15.75
CA GLU A 106 1.32 8.43 -16.41
C GLU A 106 2.20 9.35 -15.55
N ALA A 107 1.58 10.35 -14.90
CA ALA A 107 2.29 11.26 -14.00
C ALA A 107 2.86 10.53 -12.79
N ILE A 108 2.15 9.55 -12.24
CA ILE A 108 2.62 8.77 -11.10
C ILE A 108 3.70 7.79 -11.54
N ASP A 109 3.48 7.05 -12.61
CA ASP A 109 4.44 6.06 -13.11
C ASP A 109 5.79 6.69 -13.50
N ALA A 110 5.76 7.96 -13.95
CA ALA A 110 6.97 8.71 -14.29
C ALA A 110 7.70 9.32 -13.08
N ASN A 111 6.98 9.69 -12.01
CA ASN A 111 7.52 10.54 -10.94
C ASN A 111 7.63 9.84 -9.58
N TYR A 112 7.19 8.59 -9.47
CA TYR A 112 7.19 7.86 -8.20
C TYR A 112 7.92 6.52 -8.31
N LEU A 113 8.43 6.06 -7.18
CA LEU A 113 9.05 4.74 -7.00
C LEU A 113 8.38 4.02 -5.83
N ASN A 114 8.32 2.69 -5.90
CA ASN A 114 7.92 1.91 -4.74
C ASN A 114 8.96 2.05 -3.63
N ILE A 115 8.52 2.15 -2.39
CA ILE A 115 9.43 2.25 -1.22
C ILE A 115 10.38 1.05 -1.11
N THR A 116 10.03 -0.09 -1.72
CA THR A 116 10.88 -1.29 -1.77
C THR A 116 12.03 -1.18 -2.76
N ASP A 117 11.93 -0.27 -3.73
CA ASP A 117 12.92 -0.12 -4.82
C ASP A 117 14.01 0.89 -4.49
N VAL A 118 13.91 1.58 -3.36
CA VAL A 118 14.84 2.60 -2.92
C VAL A 118 15.56 2.20 -1.64
N TYR A 119 16.73 2.83 -1.38
CA TYR A 119 17.51 2.59 -0.17
C TYR A 119 17.06 3.51 0.97
N TRP A 120 16.94 2.94 2.18
CA TRP A 120 16.58 3.63 3.42
C TRP A 120 17.65 3.47 4.49
N TRP A 121 17.76 4.42 5.40
CA TRP A 121 18.44 4.21 6.67
C TRP A 121 17.63 3.26 7.55
N HIS A 122 18.31 2.45 8.36
CA HIS A 122 17.66 1.51 9.26
C HIS A 122 18.23 1.65 10.67
N VAL A 123 17.35 1.45 11.66
CA VAL A 123 17.74 1.19 13.03
C VAL A 123 17.84 -0.32 13.20
N ILE A 124 18.93 -0.77 13.78
CA ILE A 124 19.16 -2.17 14.14
C ILE A 124 18.88 -2.32 15.64
N HIS A 125 17.94 -3.17 16.00
CA HIS A 125 17.67 -3.54 17.38
C HIS A 125 18.31 -4.90 17.69
N TYR A 126 19.29 -4.92 18.58
CA TYR A 126 19.93 -6.12 19.10
C TYR A 126 19.13 -6.65 20.28
N LYS A 127 18.27 -7.64 20.06
CA LYS A 127 17.28 -8.15 21.03
C LYS A 127 17.89 -8.66 22.33
N LYS A 128 19.08 -9.28 22.29
CA LYS A 128 19.75 -9.81 23.48
C LYS A 128 20.28 -8.74 24.42
N GLU A 129 20.70 -7.61 23.86
CA GLU A 129 21.34 -6.51 24.57
C GLU A 129 20.36 -5.36 24.82
N ASP A 130 19.16 -5.45 24.25
CA ASP A 130 18.17 -4.37 24.20
C ASP A 130 18.80 -3.03 23.76
N ARG A 131 19.65 -3.09 22.75
CA ARG A 131 20.43 -1.97 22.24
C ARG A 131 20.04 -1.63 20.81
N TYR A 132 19.96 -0.34 20.53
CA TYR A 132 19.66 0.19 19.19
C TYR A 132 20.91 0.87 18.61
N THR A 133 21.12 0.73 17.31
CA THR A 133 22.15 1.44 16.57
C THR A 133 21.67 1.80 15.16
N LEU A 134 22.25 2.83 14.57
CA LEU A 134 22.00 3.14 13.17
C LEU A 134 22.83 2.19 12.29
N ALA A 135 22.24 1.68 11.22
CA ALA A 135 22.96 0.92 10.22
C ALA A 135 24.04 1.81 9.56
N LEU A 136 25.20 1.23 9.27
CA LEU A 136 26.31 1.95 8.64
C LEU A 136 26.05 2.31 7.17
N THR A 137 25.13 1.57 6.53
CA THR A 137 24.75 1.76 5.12
C THR A 137 23.24 1.78 4.96
N MET A 138 22.77 2.45 3.93
CA MET A 138 21.36 2.38 3.52
C MET A 138 21.09 1.04 2.81
N MET A 139 19.90 0.48 3.01
CA MET A 139 19.49 -0.82 2.48
C MET A 139 18.07 -0.76 1.93
N LYS A 140 17.75 -1.60 0.95
CA LYS A 140 16.37 -1.76 0.47
C LYS A 140 15.51 -2.54 1.46
N LEU A 141 14.21 -2.21 1.50
CA LEU A 141 13.24 -3.01 2.24
C LEU A 141 13.20 -4.43 1.63
N GLY A 142 13.30 -5.45 2.48
CA GLY A 142 13.27 -6.86 2.05
C GLY A 142 14.63 -7.47 1.67
N GLU A 143 15.67 -6.71 1.45
CA GLU A 143 17.04 -7.24 1.27
C GLU A 143 17.73 -7.57 2.59
N ILE A 144 17.16 -7.11 3.68
CA ILE A 144 17.74 -7.25 5.02
C ILE A 144 17.49 -8.64 5.54
N LYS A 145 18.51 -9.47 5.47
CA LYS A 145 18.55 -10.75 6.20
C LYS A 145 19.16 -10.51 7.57
N GLY A 146 18.30 -10.12 8.53
CA GLY A 146 18.72 -9.95 9.92
C GLY A 146 19.27 -11.25 10.52
N TRP A 147 20.24 -11.14 11.42
CA TRP A 147 20.68 -12.25 12.26
C TRP A 147 19.55 -12.60 13.22
N ALA A 148 19.50 -13.84 13.70
CA ALA A 148 18.39 -14.37 14.50
C ALA A 148 17.98 -13.52 15.74
N ASN A 149 18.88 -12.64 16.19
CA ASN A 149 18.70 -11.77 17.36
C ASN A 149 18.61 -10.27 17.01
N GLU A 150 18.42 -9.92 15.74
CA GLU A 150 18.36 -8.55 15.26
C GLU A 150 17.05 -8.29 14.52
N THR A 151 16.51 -7.07 14.68
CA THR A 151 15.45 -6.53 13.82
C THR A 151 15.92 -5.24 13.20
N TYR A 152 15.46 -4.97 11.99
CA TYR A 152 15.80 -3.80 11.22
C TYR A 152 14.54 -3.01 10.93
N GLU A 153 14.50 -1.74 11.33
CA GLU A 153 13.37 -0.88 11.12
C GLU A 153 13.78 0.30 10.21
N PRO A 154 13.06 0.55 9.11
CA PRO A 154 13.38 1.64 8.21
C PRO A 154 13.10 2.99 8.87
N MET A 155 14.04 3.93 8.75
CA MET A 155 13.90 5.31 9.21
C MET A 155 13.44 6.21 8.07
N PHE A 156 12.17 6.15 7.72
CA PHE A 156 11.62 6.93 6.61
C PHE A 156 11.84 8.45 6.76
N SER A 157 11.89 8.96 7.98
CA SER A 157 12.13 10.38 8.26
C SER A 157 13.51 10.87 7.84
N MET A 158 14.49 9.98 7.69
CA MET A 158 15.87 10.33 7.29
C MET A 158 16.04 10.41 5.76
N GLY A 159 14.98 10.22 5.00
CA GLY A 159 15.03 10.24 3.54
C GLY A 159 15.50 8.92 2.93
N PHE A 160 15.57 8.91 1.61
CA PHE A 160 15.91 7.74 0.81
C PHE A 160 16.92 8.09 -0.28
N ARG A 161 17.51 7.05 -0.90
CA ARG A 161 18.36 7.15 -2.08
C ARG A 161 17.87 6.24 -3.18
N ILE A 162 17.91 6.70 -4.42
CA ILE A 162 17.59 5.91 -5.61
C ILE A 162 18.84 5.08 -5.98
N PRO A 163 18.70 3.77 -6.26
CA PRO A 163 19.80 2.97 -6.79
C PRO A 163 20.33 3.59 -8.09
N ARG A 164 21.58 3.95 -8.10
CA ARG A 164 22.28 4.38 -9.33
C ARG A 164 22.99 3.14 -9.87
N GLY A 165 22.76 2.80 -11.14
CA GLY A 165 23.49 1.72 -11.80
C GLY A 165 25.01 1.97 -11.68
N GLU A 166 25.80 0.92 -11.66
CA GLU A 166 27.26 0.94 -11.44
C GLU A 166 28.05 1.77 -12.47
N GLU A 167 27.39 2.33 -13.49
CA GLU A 167 28.06 3.07 -14.57
C GLU A 167 28.68 4.42 -14.17
N ASN A 168 28.49 4.91 -12.96
CA ASN A 168 28.94 6.27 -12.55
C ASN A 168 30.02 6.34 -11.45
N GLU A 169 30.53 5.21 -10.95
CA GLU A 169 31.62 5.26 -9.96
C GLU A 169 33.02 5.53 -10.56
N SER A 170 33.22 5.26 -11.86
CA SER A 170 34.51 5.42 -12.53
C SER A 170 34.87 6.87 -12.91
N ARG A 171 34.04 7.87 -12.61
CA ARG A 171 34.25 9.28 -12.99
C ARG A 171 34.61 10.22 -11.85
N ARG A 172 34.98 9.71 -10.68
CA ARG A 172 35.36 10.55 -9.51
C ARG A 172 36.80 10.39 -9.07
N GLU A 173 37.65 9.79 -9.90
CA GLU A 173 39.09 9.76 -9.70
C GLU A 173 39.79 10.56 -10.81
N ASP A 174 39.66 11.88 -10.79
CA ASP A 174 40.59 12.81 -11.42
C ASP A 174 40.57 14.16 -10.67
#